data_cdda12f5c57f1e0d91639133add50c0f
#
_entry.id   cdda12f5c57f1e0d91639133add50c0f
#
_cell.length_a   1.000
_cell.length_b   1.000
_cell.length_c   1.000
_cell.angle_alpha   90.00
_cell.angle_beta   90.00
_cell.angle_gamma   90.00
#
_symmetry.space_group_name_H-M   'P 1'
#
loop_
_entity.id
_entity.type
_entity.pdbx_description
1 polymer ?
#
loop_
_entity_poly.entity_id
_entity_poly.type
_entity_poly.pdbx_seq_one_letter_code
_entity_poly.pdbx_strand_id
1 'polypeptide(L)'
;MNRNRAALRWLLLAIIILSFSGASFSQIAVGISVRIGPPPLPVYAQPICPGPGYFWTPGYWAWNDDDGYYWVPGTWVVAPVGMLWTPGYWGWGGGLYAWHAGYWGPHIGFYGGINYGFGYTGVGFVGGEWRGRDFYYNRSVTNVSVTNVTRVYNRTVVVNNTRNVSYNGGSGGIEARPTRQEELAVHERHIAPIATQSEHERLASQNRQNFASENHGRPAIAATSRPGDFSARSAVPARAAGGEYHAPAMSPKQARGPSSPANRTNSNAGFRPFTPPSKSGGSSVNTTHANGSRPNEAHPNQARPAEIHPQNQPKVTHSAPPTRQSAPRQNSRPPSPPRQSAPRQNPPRQNPPRQSAPRQSAPRQSPPKGEPHKGI
;
A
#
# COMPACT_ATOMS: atom_id res chain seq x y z
N MET A 1 12.71 -32.24 57.25
CA MET A 1 11.47 -31.60 56.72
C MET A 1 11.68 -30.25 56.00
N ASN A 2 12.77 -29.53 56.14
CA ASN A 2 12.97 -28.19 55.53
C ASN A 2 13.43 -28.18 54.06
N ARG A 3 14.11 -29.18 53.56
CA ARG A 3 14.64 -29.25 52.17
C ARG A 3 13.52 -29.36 51.13
N ASN A 4 12.48 -30.10 51.40
CA ASN A 4 11.32 -30.26 50.48
C ASN A 4 10.46 -29.00 50.37
N ARG A 5 10.36 -28.20 51.45
CA ARG A 5 9.67 -26.91 51.42
C ARG A 5 10.45 -25.84 50.64
N ALA A 6 11.75 -25.87 50.69
CA ALA A 6 12.60 -24.99 49.85
C ALA A 6 12.47 -25.33 48.36
N ALA A 7 12.55 -26.62 48.00
CA ALA A 7 12.40 -27.07 46.62
C ALA A 7 11.03 -26.72 46.05
N LEU A 8 9.97 -26.86 46.83
CA LEU A 8 8.59 -26.47 46.42
C LEU A 8 8.46 -24.95 46.20
N ARG A 9 9.10 -24.12 47.01
CA ARG A 9 9.12 -22.69 46.84
C ARG A 9 9.83 -22.24 45.57
N TRP A 10 10.99 -22.87 45.27
CA TRP A 10 11.72 -22.61 44.03
C TRP A 10 10.97 -23.08 42.79
N LEU A 11 10.25 -24.20 42.86
CA LEU A 11 9.37 -24.67 41.76
C LEU A 11 8.20 -23.73 41.50
N LEU A 12 7.54 -23.23 42.56
CA LEU A 12 6.48 -22.22 42.43
C LEU A 12 6.99 -20.90 41.88
N LEU A 13 8.15 -20.42 42.27
CA LEU A 13 8.77 -19.23 41.68
C LEU A 13 9.12 -19.43 40.21
N ALA A 14 9.64 -20.60 39.82
CA ALA A 14 9.90 -20.91 38.41
C ALA A 14 8.63 -20.95 37.56
N ILE A 15 7.52 -21.49 38.08
CA ILE A 15 6.22 -21.51 37.42
C ILE A 15 5.65 -20.10 37.26
N ILE A 16 5.81 -19.23 38.25
CA ILE A 16 5.38 -17.81 38.17
C ILE A 16 6.20 -17.06 37.14
N ILE A 17 7.49 -17.29 37.04
CA ILE A 17 8.36 -16.65 36.02
C ILE A 17 8.03 -17.14 34.61
N LEU A 18 7.69 -18.42 34.41
CA LEU A 18 7.23 -18.95 33.11
C LEU A 18 5.85 -18.43 32.68
N SER A 19 4.99 -18.02 33.63
CA SER A 19 3.65 -17.49 33.32
C SER A 19 3.69 -16.04 32.80
N PHE A 20 4.80 -15.34 32.90
CA PHE A 20 5.04 -14.00 32.33
C PHE A 20 5.64 -14.04 30.92
N SER A 21 5.43 -15.09 30.17
CA SER A 21 5.62 -15.04 28.71
C SER A 21 4.54 -14.10 28.13
N GLY A 22 4.74 -12.79 28.32
CA GLY A 22 3.87 -11.76 27.83
C GLY A 22 3.68 -11.97 26.34
N ALA A 23 2.45 -12.20 25.92
CA ALA A 23 2.04 -12.06 24.53
C ALA A 23 2.48 -10.65 24.09
N SER A 24 3.54 -10.55 23.30
CA SER A 24 3.94 -9.31 22.66
C SER A 24 2.84 -8.96 21.67
N PHE A 25 1.84 -8.21 22.13
CA PHE A 25 0.89 -7.57 21.23
C PHE A 25 1.72 -6.60 20.38
N SER A 26 1.74 -6.84 19.07
CA SER A 26 2.27 -5.89 18.11
C SER A 26 1.38 -4.66 18.14
N GLN A 27 1.70 -3.69 18.99
CA GLN A 27 1.00 -2.41 19.03
C GLN A 27 1.37 -1.65 17.75
N ILE A 28 0.37 -1.24 16.99
CA ILE A 28 0.55 -0.29 15.89
C ILE A 28 1.05 1.00 16.53
N ALA A 29 2.32 1.33 16.28
CA ALA A 29 2.94 2.51 16.85
C ALA A 29 2.28 3.77 16.24
N VAL A 30 1.60 4.57 17.05
CA VAL A 30 1.23 5.94 16.71
C VAL A 30 2.49 6.78 16.84
N GLY A 31 3.18 7.01 15.71
CA GLY A 31 4.52 7.62 15.73
C GLY A 31 4.52 9.15 15.77
N ILE A 32 3.57 9.80 15.11
CA ILE A 32 3.53 11.25 14.88
C ILE A 32 2.14 11.76 15.15
N SER A 33 2.03 12.92 15.86
CA SER A 33 0.77 13.64 16.02
C SER A 33 0.95 15.13 15.73
N VAL A 34 0.00 15.72 15.01
CA VAL A 34 0.05 17.13 14.58
C VAL A 34 -1.30 17.81 14.69
N ARG A 35 -1.30 19.16 14.80
CA ARG A 35 -2.52 19.99 14.90
C ARG A 35 -3.10 20.37 13.56
N ILE A 36 -2.36 20.16 12.47
CA ILE A 36 -2.75 20.51 11.11
C ILE A 36 -3.23 19.24 10.40
N GLY A 37 -4.38 19.30 9.72
CA GLY A 37 -4.87 18.18 8.91
C GLY A 37 -4.04 17.97 7.64
N PRO A 38 -3.89 16.73 7.18
CA PRO A 38 -3.19 16.47 5.92
C PRO A 38 -4.01 16.99 4.74
N PRO A 39 -3.33 17.43 3.64
CA PRO A 39 -4.01 17.85 2.43
C PRO A 39 -4.88 16.73 1.82
N PRO A 40 -5.87 17.06 0.97
CA PRO A 40 -6.60 16.05 0.22
C PRO A 40 -5.67 15.14 -0.61
N LEU A 41 -6.09 13.90 -0.86
CA LEU A 41 -5.33 12.97 -1.69
C LEU A 41 -5.29 13.47 -3.14
N PRO A 42 -4.12 13.57 -3.79
CA PRO A 42 -4.02 13.96 -5.19
C PRO A 42 -4.65 12.92 -6.10
N VAL A 43 -5.20 13.37 -7.23
CA VAL A 43 -5.75 12.49 -8.26
C VAL A 43 -4.65 12.15 -9.27
N TYR A 44 -4.36 10.87 -9.44
CA TYR A 44 -3.32 10.41 -10.36
C TYR A 44 -3.70 9.07 -11.00
N ALA A 45 -2.92 8.62 -11.98
CA ALA A 45 -3.07 7.31 -12.58
C ALA A 45 -2.09 6.33 -11.92
N GLN A 46 -2.52 5.09 -11.72
CA GLN A 46 -1.61 4.02 -11.30
C GLN A 46 -0.68 3.67 -12.47
N PRO A 47 0.64 3.64 -12.29
CA PRO A 47 1.54 3.12 -13.30
C PRO A 47 1.28 1.63 -13.55
N ILE A 48 1.66 1.14 -14.74
CA ILE A 48 1.51 -0.29 -15.07
C ILE A 48 2.33 -1.14 -14.11
N CYS A 49 1.74 -2.24 -13.64
CA CYS A 49 2.42 -3.22 -12.80
C CYS A 49 3.68 -3.77 -13.50
N PRO A 50 4.86 -3.73 -12.87
CA PRO A 50 6.12 -4.18 -13.48
C PRO A 50 6.18 -5.68 -13.78
N GLY A 51 5.41 -6.50 -13.06
CA GLY A 51 5.41 -7.95 -13.23
C GLY A 51 4.70 -8.72 -12.12
N PRO A 52 4.74 -10.06 -12.15
CA PRO A 52 4.16 -10.90 -11.11
C PRO A 52 4.82 -10.66 -9.75
N GLY A 53 4.04 -10.78 -8.66
CA GLY A 53 4.54 -10.62 -7.29
C GLY A 53 4.69 -9.18 -6.82
N TYR A 54 4.47 -8.19 -7.68
CA TYR A 54 4.39 -6.81 -7.26
C TYR A 54 3.03 -6.50 -6.65
N PHE A 55 3.03 -5.74 -5.57
CA PHE A 55 1.85 -5.28 -4.86
C PHE A 55 1.81 -3.75 -4.85
N TRP A 56 0.62 -3.18 -5.05
CA TRP A 56 0.46 -1.73 -5.04
C TRP A 56 0.41 -1.19 -3.61
N THR A 57 1.28 -0.25 -3.29
CA THR A 57 1.22 0.56 -2.08
C THR A 57 0.81 1.98 -2.48
N PRO A 58 -0.37 2.45 -2.05
CA PRO A 58 -0.86 3.77 -2.44
C PRO A 58 -0.01 4.87 -1.83
N GLY A 59 0.02 6.04 -2.49
CA GLY A 59 0.68 7.22 -1.95
C GLY A 59 -0.08 7.81 -0.77
N TYR A 60 0.63 8.55 0.08
CA TYR A 60 0.09 9.18 1.29
C TYR A 60 0.87 10.43 1.65
N TRP A 61 0.26 11.29 2.47
CA TRP A 61 0.95 12.42 3.07
C TRP A 61 1.67 11.97 4.33
N ALA A 62 2.99 12.11 4.35
CA ALA A 62 3.82 11.94 5.54
C ALA A 62 4.15 13.31 6.14
N TRP A 63 4.76 13.34 7.31
CA TRP A 63 5.08 14.56 8.04
C TRP A 63 6.57 14.71 8.30
N ASN A 64 7.07 15.94 8.08
CA ASN A 64 8.39 16.39 8.45
C ASN A 64 8.26 17.56 9.45
N ASP A 65 9.03 17.53 10.54
CA ASP A 65 8.91 18.53 11.62
C ASP A 65 9.40 19.94 11.21
N ASP A 66 10.22 20.04 10.16
CA ASP A 66 10.74 21.30 9.66
C ASP A 66 9.87 21.90 8.55
N ASP A 67 9.40 21.07 7.61
CA ASP A 67 8.77 21.49 6.36
C ASP A 67 7.28 21.11 6.24
N GLY A 68 6.73 20.33 7.17
CA GLY A 68 5.32 19.92 7.19
C GLY A 68 5.02 18.68 6.35
N TYR A 69 3.81 18.63 5.79
CA TYR A 69 3.38 17.49 4.99
C TYR A 69 4.16 17.38 3.69
N TYR A 70 4.62 16.15 3.38
CA TYR A 70 5.17 15.81 2.07
C TYR A 70 4.51 14.55 1.51
N TRP A 71 4.41 14.49 0.20
CA TRP A 71 3.81 13.38 -0.51
C TRP A 71 4.81 12.23 -0.68
N VAL A 72 4.46 11.05 -0.20
CA VAL A 72 5.14 9.80 -0.53
C VAL A 72 4.42 9.18 -1.72
N PRO A 73 5.04 9.11 -2.91
CA PRO A 73 4.37 8.61 -4.10
C PRO A 73 3.90 7.16 -3.96
N GLY A 74 2.74 6.84 -4.53
CA GLY A 74 2.32 5.45 -4.63
C GLY A 74 3.30 4.66 -5.50
N THR A 75 3.54 3.38 -5.17
CA THR A 75 4.53 2.58 -5.90
C THR A 75 4.23 1.08 -5.84
N TRP A 76 4.78 0.34 -6.79
CA TRP A 76 4.73 -1.11 -6.80
C TRP A 76 5.93 -1.69 -6.04
N VAL A 77 5.69 -2.56 -5.07
CA VAL A 77 6.73 -3.23 -4.29
C VAL A 77 6.61 -4.74 -4.41
N VAL A 78 7.70 -5.47 -4.28
CA VAL A 78 7.66 -6.94 -4.19
C VAL A 78 7.08 -7.33 -2.85
N ALA A 79 5.91 -7.94 -2.86
CA ALA A 79 5.19 -8.30 -1.63
C ALA A 79 5.82 -9.52 -0.93
N PRO A 80 5.84 -9.53 0.41
CA PRO A 80 6.04 -10.77 1.15
C PRO A 80 4.91 -11.77 0.79
N VAL A 81 5.28 -13.00 0.46
CA VAL A 81 4.31 -14.01 0.00
C VAL A 81 3.22 -14.26 1.04
N GLY A 82 1.97 -14.22 0.61
CA GLY A 82 0.80 -14.43 1.47
C GLY A 82 0.40 -13.21 2.31
N MET A 83 1.07 -12.07 2.15
CA MET A 83 0.78 -10.85 2.89
C MET A 83 0.10 -9.80 2.02
N LEU A 84 -0.77 -9.01 2.63
CA LEU A 84 -1.47 -7.88 2.07
C LEU A 84 -1.01 -6.60 2.79
N TRP A 85 -0.91 -5.51 2.06
CA TRP A 85 -0.51 -4.22 2.62
C TRP A 85 -1.72 -3.48 3.17
N THR A 86 -1.76 -3.21 4.47
CA THR A 86 -2.70 -2.25 5.09
C THR A 86 -2.05 -0.87 5.03
N PRO A 87 -2.61 0.09 4.28
CA PRO A 87 -2.05 1.44 4.21
C PRO A 87 -2.07 2.14 5.58
N GLY A 88 -1.05 2.96 5.84
CA GLY A 88 -1.12 3.89 6.96
C GLY A 88 -2.14 4.99 6.72
N TYR A 89 -2.63 5.63 7.79
CA TYR A 89 -3.61 6.70 7.70
C TYR A 89 -3.50 7.71 8.84
N TRP A 90 -4.01 8.90 8.63
CA TRP A 90 -4.17 9.91 9.66
C TRP A 90 -5.54 9.77 10.34
N GLY A 91 -5.54 9.64 11.66
CA GLY A 91 -6.76 9.58 12.48
C GLY A 91 -6.86 10.82 13.38
N TRP A 92 -8.03 11.46 13.41
CA TRP A 92 -8.31 12.57 14.31
C TRP A 92 -8.77 12.07 15.68
N GLY A 93 -8.16 12.60 16.74
CA GLY A 93 -8.56 12.32 18.12
C GLY A 93 -7.89 13.28 19.09
N GLY A 94 -8.61 13.71 20.13
CA GLY A 94 -8.06 14.59 21.17
C GLY A 94 -7.52 15.94 20.67
N GLY A 95 -8.04 16.48 19.57
CA GLY A 95 -7.56 17.74 18.99
C GLY A 95 -6.32 17.61 18.10
N LEU A 96 -5.92 16.40 17.75
CA LEU A 96 -4.72 16.08 16.97
C LEU A 96 -5.02 15.09 15.85
N TYR A 97 -4.26 15.18 14.77
CA TYR A 97 -4.14 14.14 13.76
C TYR A 97 -2.96 13.24 14.12
N ALA A 98 -3.22 11.97 14.35
CA ALA A 98 -2.23 10.96 14.69
C ALA A 98 -1.99 10.04 13.48
N TRP A 99 -0.71 9.78 13.15
CA TRP A 99 -0.34 8.85 12.10
C TRP A 99 -0.37 7.41 12.61
N HIS A 100 -1.18 6.59 11.97
CA HIS A 100 -1.21 5.14 12.12
C HIS A 100 -0.39 4.54 10.99
N ALA A 101 0.73 3.91 11.30
CA ALA A 101 1.63 3.37 10.29
C ALA A 101 1.01 2.16 9.58
N GLY A 102 1.28 2.05 8.27
CA GLY A 102 0.90 0.86 7.50
C GLY A 102 1.75 -0.36 7.83
N TYR A 103 1.26 -1.54 7.48
CA TYR A 103 1.93 -2.81 7.76
C TYR A 103 1.53 -3.90 6.77
N TRP A 104 2.32 -4.96 6.69
CA TRP A 104 1.98 -6.18 5.99
C TRP A 104 1.36 -7.19 6.95
N GLY A 105 0.23 -7.78 6.57
CA GLY A 105 -0.47 -8.82 7.33
C GLY A 105 -1.19 -9.81 6.43
N PRO A 106 -1.63 -10.98 6.95
CA PRO A 106 -2.40 -11.95 6.17
C PRO A 106 -3.76 -11.40 5.74
N HIS A 107 -4.32 -10.45 6.50
CA HIS A 107 -5.55 -9.74 6.20
C HIS A 107 -5.33 -8.23 6.25
N ILE A 108 -6.21 -7.50 5.55
CA ILE A 108 -6.23 -6.04 5.58
C ILE A 108 -6.91 -5.59 6.87
N GLY A 109 -6.22 -4.75 7.65
CA GLY A 109 -6.79 -4.06 8.79
C GLY A 109 -7.44 -2.74 8.42
N PHE A 110 -7.93 -2.02 9.42
CA PHE A 110 -8.52 -0.71 9.24
C PHE A 110 -7.48 0.33 8.80
N TYR A 111 -7.82 1.08 7.76
CA TYR A 111 -6.98 2.17 7.22
C TYR A 111 -7.78 3.48 7.08
N GLY A 112 -8.56 3.81 8.12
CA GLY A 112 -9.28 5.08 8.23
C GLY A 112 -10.51 5.21 7.35
N GLY A 113 -10.95 4.17 6.65
CA GLY A 113 -12.04 4.27 5.67
C GLY A 113 -11.67 5.10 4.44
N ILE A 114 -10.38 5.37 4.22
CA ILE A 114 -9.88 6.25 3.17
C ILE A 114 -9.89 5.54 1.82
N ASN A 115 -10.47 6.19 0.81
CA ASN A 115 -10.40 5.68 -0.55
C ASN A 115 -9.07 6.11 -1.19
N TYR A 116 -8.06 5.24 -1.10
CA TYR A 116 -6.77 5.45 -1.78
C TYR A 116 -6.81 5.12 -3.28
N GLY A 117 -7.92 4.56 -3.78
CA GLY A 117 -8.02 4.04 -5.14
C GLY A 117 -7.29 2.71 -5.36
N PHE A 118 -7.26 2.26 -6.61
CA PHE A 118 -6.46 1.11 -7.07
C PHE A 118 -6.62 -0.16 -6.22
N GLY A 119 -7.87 -0.44 -5.83
CA GLY A 119 -8.22 -1.60 -5.00
C GLY A 119 -8.43 -1.28 -3.51
N TYR A 120 -8.06 -0.11 -3.02
CA TYR A 120 -8.33 0.38 -1.66
C TYR A 120 -9.50 1.36 -1.67
N THR A 121 -10.70 0.86 -1.43
CA THR A 121 -11.96 1.62 -1.56
C THR A 121 -12.50 2.18 -0.25
N GLY A 122 -11.74 2.07 0.82
CA GLY A 122 -12.10 2.49 2.18
C GLY A 122 -12.32 1.33 3.14
N VAL A 123 -12.68 0.15 2.64
CA VAL A 123 -12.84 -1.09 3.43
C VAL A 123 -12.19 -2.24 2.68
N GLY A 124 -11.26 -2.93 3.34
CA GLY A 124 -10.57 -4.07 2.78
C GLY A 124 -9.75 -3.76 1.52
N PHE A 125 -9.41 -4.80 0.77
CA PHE A 125 -8.66 -4.69 -0.48
C PHE A 125 -9.30 -5.55 -1.56
N VAL A 126 -9.52 -4.97 -2.73
CA VAL A 126 -10.18 -5.61 -3.89
C VAL A 126 -9.30 -5.60 -5.15
N GLY A 127 -8.05 -5.15 -5.04
CA GLY A 127 -7.10 -5.07 -6.16
C GLY A 127 -6.48 -6.40 -6.56
N GLY A 128 -6.64 -7.45 -5.75
CA GLY A 128 -6.13 -8.78 -6.02
C GLY A 128 -6.26 -9.71 -4.83
N GLU A 129 -5.80 -10.96 -5.00
CA GLU A 129 -5.85 -11.98 -3.95
C GLU A 129 -4.71 -12.98 -4.08
N TRP A 130 -4.27 -13.56 -2.98
CA TRP A 130 -3.35 -14.67 -2.97
C TRP A 130 -4.09 -16.00 -3.21
N ARG A 131 -3.57 -16.83 -4.12
CA ARG A 131 -3.96 -18.22 -4.30
C ARG A 131 -2.71 -19.08 -4.16
N GLY A 132 -2.53 -19.66 -2.97
CA GLY A 132 -1.26 -20.27 -2.59
C GLY A 132 -0.10 -19.26 -2.58
N ARG A 133 0.90 -19.46 -3.40
CA ARG A 133 2.07 -18.59 -3.49
C ARG A 133 1.96 -17.53 -4.61
N ASP A 134 0.89 -17.54 -5.38
CA ASP A 134 0.69 -16.69 -6.54
C ASP A 134 -0.34 -15.60 -6.27
N PHE A 135 0.01 -14.37 -6.62
CA PHE A 135 -0.91 -13.23 -6.52
C PHE A 135 -1.67 -13.03 -7.83
N TYR A 136 -3.00 -12.99 -7.73
CA TYR A 136 -3.93 -12.75 -8.83
C TYR A 136 -4.47 -11.34 -8.76
N TYR A 137 -4.40 -10.58 -9.86
CA TYR A 137 -4.77 -9.18 -9.91
C TYR A 137 -6.18 -8.98 -10.45
N ASN A 138 -6.96 -8.11 -9.80
CA ASN A 138 -8.26 -7.67 -10.30
C ASN A 138 -8.08 -6.52 -11.29
N ARG A 139 -8.18 -6.81 -12.59
CA ARG A 139 -8.01 -5.81 -13.67
C ARG A 139 -9.04 -4.69 -13.66
N SER A 140 -10.18 -4.88 -13.01
CA SER A 140 -11.21 -3.84 -12.92
C SER A 140 -10.75 -2.61 -12.13
N VAL A 141 -9.75 -2.77 -11.25
CA VAL A 141 -9.27 -1.71 -10.36
C VAL A 141 -7.74 -1.61 -10.29
N THR A 142 -7.01 -2.49 -10.99
CA THR A 142 -5.54 -2.54 -10.96
C THR A 142 -5.01 -2.42 -12.38
N ASN A 143 -4.03 -1.53 -12.59
CA ASN A 143 -3.42 -1.32 -13.90
C ASN A 143 -2.37 -2.38 -14.19
N VAL A 144 -2.78 -3.51 -14.77
CA VAL A 144 -1.93 -4.64 -15.16
C VAL A 144 -2.02 -4.91 -16.65
N SER A 145 -0.86 -5.12 -17.29
CA SER A 145 -0.79 -5.61 -18.67
C SER A 145 -0.78 -7.13 -18.67
N VAL A 146 -1.65 -7.75 -19.46
CA VAL A 146 -1.69 -9.22 -19.63
C VAL A 146 -0.43 -9.78 -20.29
N THR A 147 0.35 -8.94 -20.96
CA THR A 147 1.65 -9.32 -21.52
C THR A 147 2.67 -9.59 -20.42
N ASN A 148 2.60 -8.80 -19.33
CA ASN A 148 3.57 -8.90 -18.22
C ASN A 148 3.03 -9.74 -17.05
N VAL A 149 1.71 -9.78 -16.87
CA VAL A 149 1.04 -10.44 -15.75
C VAL A 149 -0.11 -11.30 -16.27
N THR A 150 0.05 -12.61 -16.26
CA THR A 150 -0.95 -13.57 -16.75
C THR A 150 -1.99 -13.98 -15.69
N ARG A 151 -1.64 -13.85 -14.40
CA ARG A 151 -2.52 -14.19 -13.28
C ARG A 151 -3.46 -13.04 -12.98
N VAL A 152 -4.56 -12.98 -13.71
CA VAL A 152 -5.54 -11.89 -13.63
C VAL A 152 -6.97 -12.42 -13.58
N TYR A 153 -7.87 -11.62 -13.00
CA TYR A 153 -9.32 -11.82 -13.06
C TYR A 153 -10.03 -10.47 -13.19
N ASN A 154 -11.31 -10.50 -13.49
CA ASN A 154 -12.17 -9.31 -13.52
C ASN A 154 -13.29 -9.48 -12.50
N ARG A 155 -13.36 -8.60 -11.50
CA ARG A 155 -14.48 -8.51 -10.57
C ARG A 155 -14.88 -7.05 -10.45
N THR A 156 -16.12 -6.73 -10.82
CA THR A 156 -16.67 -5.39 -10.67
C THR A 156 -16.63 -4.95 -9.21
N VAL A 157 -16.21 -3.70 -8.99
CA VAL A 157 -16.12 -3.09 -7.67
C VAL A 157 -16.98 -1.85 -7.65
N VAL A 158 -17.90 -1.78 -6.69
CA VAL A 158 -18.68 -0.58 -6.43
C VAL A 158 -17.94 0.28 -5.41
N VAL A 159 -17.60 1.51 -5.79
CA VAL A 159 -16.92 2.48 -4.92
C VAL A 159 -17.96 3.47 -4.42
N ASN A 160 -18.31 3.40 -3.14
CA ASN A 160 -19.29 4.28 -2.53
C ASN A 160 -18.69 5.60 -2.04
N ASN A 161 -17.38 5.62 -1.76
CA ASN A 161 -16.66 6.80 -1.30
C ASN A 161 -15.76 7.33 -2.43
N THR A 162 -16.14 8.48 -3.00
CA THR A 162 -15.38 9.17 -4.06
C THR A 162 -14.65 10.42 -3.54
N ARG A 163 -14.70 10.69 -2.23
CA ARG A 163 -14.05 11.87 -1.63
C ARG A 163 -12.54 11.65 -1.52
N ASN A 164 -11.76 12.66 -1.89
CA ASN A 164 -10.29 12.64 -1.80
C ASN A 164 -9.77 13.02 -0.40
N VAL A 165 -10.53 12.73 0.64
CA VAL A 165 -10.16 13.01 2.02
C VAL A 165 -9.07 12.04 2.48
N SER A 166 -8.02 12.54 3.12
CA SER A 166 -6.82 11.81 3.50
C SER A 166 -6.75 11.45 4.98
N TYR A 167 -7.85 11.65 5.75
CA TYR A 167 -7.88 11.37 7.18
C TYR A 167 -9.26 10.90 7.66
N ASN A 168 -9.26 10.19 8.78
CA ASN A 168 -10.46 9.69 9.45
C ASN A 168 -10.79 10.58 10.67
N GLY A 169 -12.08 10.86 10.89
CA GLY A 169 -12.58 11.63 12.02
C GLY A 169 -12.36 13.14 11.88
N GLY A 170 -12.88 13.90 12.84
CA GLY A 170 -12.77 15.36 12.86
C GLY A 170 -13.62 16.06 11.80
N SER A 171 -13.51 17.40 11.76
CA SER A 171 -14.26 18.19 10.79
C SER A 171 -13.79 17.93 9.37
N GLY A 172 -14.70 17.50 8.50
CA GLY A 172 -14.41 17.21 7.09
C GLY A 172 -13.73 15.85 6.84
N GLY A 173 -13.34 15.11 7.87
CA GLY A 173 -12.76 13.77 7.77
C GLY A 173 -13.77 12.70 7.36
N ILE A 174 -13.29 11.49 7.19
CA ILE A 174 -14.12 10.32 6.93
C ILE A 174 -14.59 9.74 8.27
N GLU A 175 -15.89 9.58 8.41
CA GLU A 175 -16.50 8.98 9.60
C GLU A 175 -16.67 7.47 9.41
N ALA A 176 -15.54 6.75 9.34
CA ALA A 176 -15.54 5.30 9.25
C ALA A 176 -15.08 4.68 10.58
N ARG A 177 -15.63 3.52 10.87
CA ARG A 177 -15.20 2.67 11.97
C ARG A 177 -14.70 1.35 11.41
N PRO A 178 -13.76 0.68 12.09
CA PRO A 178 -13.30 -0.63 11.65
C PRO A 178 -14.46 -1.63 11.64
N THR A 179 -14.47 -2.48 10.65
CA THR A 179 -15.30 -3.70 10.63
C THR A 179 -14.74 -4.73 11.59
N ARG A 180 -15.54 -5.71 11.99
CA ARG A 180 -15.07 -6.81 12.85
C ARG A 180 -13.86 -7.55 12.26
N GLN A 181 -13.79 -7.70 10.94
CA GLN A 181 -12.66 -8.36 10.28
C GLN A 181 -11.39 -7.51 10.38
N GLU A 182 -11.51 -6.19 10.18
CA GLU A 182 -10.38 -5.26 10.31
C GLU A 182 -9.90 -5.16 11.77
N GLU A 183 -10.82 -5.25 12.74
CA GLU A 183 -10.45 -5.32 14.17
C GLU A 183 -9.67 -6.60 14.50
N LEU A 184 -10.09 -7.75 13.96
CA LEU A 184 -9.38 -9.01 14.15
C LEU A 184 -8.00 -8.98 13.51
N ALA A 185 -7.87 -8.37 12.33
CA ALA A 185 -6.59 -8.23 11.63
C ALA A 185 -5.53 -7.49 12.47
N VAL A 186 -5.93 -6.55 13.34
CA VAL A 186 -5.01 -5.82 14.24
C VAL A 186 -4.27 -6.75 15.20
N HIS A 187 -4.86 -7.89 15.55
CA HIS A 187 -4.28 -8.86 16.50
C HIS A 187 -3.45 -9.95 15.82
N GLU A 188 -3.40 -9.98 14.50
CA GLU A 188 -2.59 -10.93 13.74
C GLU A 188 -1.11 -10.56 13.73
N ARG A 189 -0.27 -11.45 13.20
CA ARG A 189 1.16 -11.18 13.03
C ARG A 189 1.39 -10.18 11.91
N HIS A 190 2.04 -9.08 12.23
CA HIS A 190 2.36 -8.01 11.29
C HIS A 190 3.85 -7.95 10.96
N ILE A 191 4.16 -7.50 9.75
CA ILE A 191 5.50 -7.13 9.30
C ILE A 191 5.49 -5.62 9.01
N ALA A 192 6.48 -4.91 9.53
CA ALA A 192 6.69 -3.50 9.23
C ALA A 192 6.91 -3.27 7.72
N PRO A 193 6.81 -2.02 7.23
CA PRO A 193 7.22 -1.69 5.88
C PRO A 193 8.58 -2.30 5.53
N ILE A 194 8.70 -2.90 4.35
CA ILE A 194 9.96 -3.50 3.89
C ILE A 194 10.99 -2.41 3.56
N ALA A 195 12.27 -2.75 3.53
CA ALA A 195 13.35 -1.79 3.34
C ALA A 195 13.18 -0.90 2.11
N THR A 196 12.64 -1.44 1.01
CA THR A 196 12.38 -0.67 -0.22
C THR A 196 11.27 0.38 -0.05
N GLN A 197 10.27 0.15 0.81
CA GLN A 197 9.24 1.13 1.15
C GLN A 197 9.83 2.25 2.01
N SER A 198 10.62 1.90 3.03
CA SER A 198 11.27 2.88 3.90
C SER A 198 12.26 3.76 3.15
N GLU A 199 13.03 3.18 2.22
CA GLU A 199 13.94 3.94 1.36
C GLU A 199 13.19 4.86 0.40
N HIS A 200 12.06 4.40 -0.16
CA HIS A 200 11.20 5.21 -1.01
C HIS A 200 10.64 6.43 -0.27
N GLU A 201 10.16 6.25 0.97
CA GLU A 201 9.71 7.34 1.84
C GLU A 201 10.84 8.32 2.16
N ARG A 202 12.03 7.80 2.52
CA ARG A 202 13.21 8.62 2.80
C ARG A 202 13.62 9.49 1.60
N LEU A 203 13.62 8.91 0.40
CA LEU A 203 13.92 9.67 -0.83
C LEU A 203 12.83 10.69 -1.14
N ALA A 204 11.56 10.36 -0.88
CA ALA A 204 10.44 11.29 -1.06
C ALA A 204 10.57 12.51 -0.13
N SER A 205 11.00 12.32 1.13
CA SER A 205 11.20 13.40 2.10
C SER A 205 12.34 14.36 1.76
N GLN A 206 13.26 13.96 0.88
CA GLN A 206 14.39 14.79 0.44
C GLN A 206 14.05 15.66 -0.79
N ASN A 207 12.96 15.35 -1.48
CA ASN A 207 12.55 16.11 -2.66
C ASN A 207 11.57 17.24 -2.27
N ARG A 208 12.04 18.51 -2.36
CA ARG A 208 11.23 19.68 -2.04
C ARG A 208 9.91 19.75 -2.81
N GLN A 209 9.86 19.28 -4.05
CA GLN A 209 8.64 19.25 -4.86
C GLN A 209 7.55 18.33 -4.30
N ASN A 210 7.88 17.46 -3.36
CA ASN A 210 6.90 16.62 -2.68
C ASN A 210 6.22 17.33 -1.51
N PHE A 211 6.77 18.43 -1.00
CA PHE A 211 6.16 19.15 0.12
C PHE A 211 4.89 19.88 -0.31
N ALA A 212 3.87 19.83 0.54
CA ALA A 212 2.58 20.44 0.28
C ALA A 212 2.67 21.97 0.14
N SER A 213 3.62 22.61 0.83
CA SER A 213 3.95 24.03 0.71
C SER A 213 4.41 24.41 -0.69
N GLU A 214 5.04 23.50 -1.43
CA GLU A 214 5.56 23.72 -2.78
C GLU A 214 4.57 23.29 -3.86
N ASN A 215 3.93 22.11 -3.68
CA ASN A 215 3.10 21.49 -4.71
C ASN A 215 1.59 21.80 -4.57
N HIS A 216 1.19 22.43 -3.47
CA HIS A 216 -0.21 22.79 -3.18
C HIS A 216 -1.19 21.62 -3.37
N GLY A 217 -0.79 20.41 -2.92
CA GLY A 217 -1.58 19.20 -3.03
C GLY A 217 -1.53 18.50 -4.41
N ARG A 218 -0.72 19.02 -5.36
CA ARG A 218 -0.54 18.45 -6.71
C ARG A 218 0.92 18.08 -6.98
N PRO A 219 1.44 17.00 -6.38
CA PRO A 219 2.82 16.60 -6.55
C PRO A 219 3.17 16.28 -8.00
N ALA A 220 4.36 16.71 -8.43
CA ALA A 220 4.89 16.40 -9.76
C ALA A 220 5.16 14.90 -9.93
N ILE A 221 5.42 14.21 -8.82
CA ILE A 221 5.57 12.75 -8.75
C ILE A 221 4.52 12.21 -7.78
N ALA A 222 3.35 11.84 -8.31
CA ALA A 222 2.26 11.28 -7.51
C ALA A 222 2.37 9.77 -7.34
N ALA A 223 2.98 9.09 -8.32
CA ALA A 223 3.25 7.66 -8.28
C ALA A 223 4.50 7.30 -9.08
N THR A 224 5.08 6.13 -8.80
CA THR A 224 6.23 5.58 -9.50
C THR A 224 6.02 4.10 -9.84
N SER A 225 6.66 3.62 -10.92
CA SER A 225 6.60 2.21 -11.30
C SER A 225 7.40 1.31 -10.36
N ARG A 226 8.41 1.85 -9.68
CA ARG A 226 9.28 1.13 -8.74
C ARG A 226 9.66 2.02 -7.58
N PRO A 227 9.90 1.48 -6.38
CA PRO A 227 10.33 2.26 -5.23
C PRO A 227 11.65 2.98 -5.50
N GLY A 228 11.73 4.24 -5.08
CA GLY A 228 12.95 5.07 -5.22
C GLY A 228 13.27 5.54 -6.65
N ASP A 229 12.54 5.11 -7.65
CA ASP A 229 12.75 5.55 -9.04
C ASP A 229 11.88 6.79 -9.34
N PHE A 230 12.42 7.98 -9.06
CA PHE A 230 11.78 9.27 -9.33
C PHE A 230 12.17 9.84 -10.72
N SER A 231 12.72 9.01 -11.61
CA SER A 231 13.03 9.42 -12.98
C SER A 231 11.76 9.70 -13.79
N ALA A 232 11.88 10.54 -14.81
CA ALA A 232 10.77 10.90 -15.70
C ALA A 232 10.10 9.69 -16.40
N ARG A 233 10.81 8.55 -16.51
CA ARG A 233 10.27 7.32 -17.09
C ARG A 233 9.36 6.56 -16.13
N SER A 234 9.63 6.67 -14.85
CA SER A 234 8.90 5.95 -13.78
C SER A 234 7.83 6.82 -13.13
N ALA A 235 8.03 8.13 -13.13
CA ALA A 235 7.18 9.09 -12.45
C ALA A 235 5.87 9.33 -13.18
N VAL A 236 4.76 9.31 -12.43
CA VAL A 236 3.42 9.70 -12.87
C VAL A 236 3.00 10.93 -12.09
N PRO A 237 2.72 12.08 -12.74
CA PRO A 237 2.31 13.29 -12.05
C PRO A 237 0.87 13.22 -11.57
N ALA A 238 0.53 14.02 -10.57
CA ALA A 238 -0.85 14.25 -10.19
C ALA A 238 -1.59 15.01 -11.31
N ARG A 239 -2.79 14.54 -11.65
CA ARG A 239 -3.70 15.20 -12.58
C ARG A 239 -4.40 16.38 -11.94
N ALA A 240 -4.71 16.25 -10.63
CA ALA A 240 -5.36 17.28 -9.81
C ALA A 240 -4.94 17.13 -8.34
N ALA A 241 -5.10 18.19 -7.56
CA ALA A 241 -4.84 18.22 -6.12
C ALA A 241 -5.87 17.44 -5.28
N GLY A 242 -6.98 17.00 -5.85
CA GLY A 242 -8.05 16.31 -5.11
C GLY A 242 -8.96 17.20 -4.28
N GLY A 243 -8.56 18.43 -4.02
CA GLY A 243 -9.29 19.47 -3.29
C GLY A 243 -8.46 20.73 -3.19
N GLU A 244 -9.02 21.78 -2.57
CA GLU A 244 -8.32 23.02 -2.34
C GLU A 244 -7.23 22.84 -1.27
N TYR A 245 -6.05 23.41 -1.52
CA TYR A 245 -4.96 23.46 -0.54
C TYR A 245 -5.01 24.78 0.21
N HIS A 246 -5.11 24.69 1.53
CA HIS A 246 -5.02 25.83 2.42
C HIS A 246 -3.66 25.77 3.14
N ALA A 247 -2.85 26.81 2.96
CA ALA A 247 -1.60 26.92 3.69
C ALA A 247 -1.89 26.97 5.21
N PRO A 248 -1.14 26.18 6.02
CA PRO A 248 -1.36 26.16 7.46
C PRO A 248 -1.09 27.53 8.09
N ALA A 249 -1.92 27.92 9.09
CA ALA A 249 -1.75 29.16 9.83
C ALA A 249 -0.57 29.12 10.83
N MET A 250 -0.01 27.96 11.10
CA MET A 250 1.11 27.75 12.02
C MET A 250 2.27 27.01 11.36
N SER A 251 3.49 27.22 11.85
CA SER A 251 4.66 26.52 11.35
C SER A 251 4.61 25.02 11.69
N PRO A 252 5.32 24.15 10.94
CA PRO A 252 5.37 22.71 11.19
C PRO A 252 5.81 22.38 12.63
N LYS A 253 6.83 23.06 13.15
CA LYS A 253 7.29 22.89 14.55
C LYS A 253 6.21 23.20 15.58
N GLN A 254 5.44 24.27 15.38
CA GLN A 254 4.32 24.63 16.25
C GLN A 254 3.14 23.66 16.12
N ALA A 255 2.98 23.06 14.94
CA ALA A 255 1.93 22.08 14.70
C ALA A 255 2.20 20.73 15.36
N ARG A 256 3.45 20.42 15.70
CA ARG A 256 3.81 19.17 16.36
C ARG A 256 3.05 19.01 17.66
N GLY A 257 2.33 17.89 17.79
CA GLY A 257 1.69 17.46 19.03
C GLY A 257 2.69 16.84 20.02
N PRO A 258 2.26 16.55 21.26
CA PRO A 258 3.09 15.82 22.21
C PRO A 258 3.47 14.46 21.63
N SER A 259 4.75 14.10 21.76
CA SER A 259 5.24 12.78 21.38
C SER A 259 4.58 11.72 22.26
N SER A 260 4.06 10.66 21.65
CA SER A 260 3.56 9.50 22.39
C SER A 260 4.68 8.91 23.27
N PRO A 261 4.42 8.39 24.48
CA PRO A 261 5.45 7.86 25.39
C PRO A 261 6.35 6.79 24.77
N ALA A 262 5.85 6.06 23.77
CA ALA A 262 6.61 5.06 23.03
C ALA A 262 7.79 5.64 22.21
N ASN A 263 7.84 6.95 22.01
CA ASN A 263 8.85 7.60 21.14
C ASN A 263 9.91 8.41 21.90
N ARG A 264 9.91 8.39 23.25
CA ARG A 264 10.90 9.15 24.03
C ARG A 264 12.31 8.57 24.04
N THR A 265 12.50 7.35 23.56
CA THR A 265 13.80 6.67 23.60
C THR A 265 14.64 6.81 22.32
N ASN A 266 14.13 7.40 21.23
CA ASN A 266 14.94 7.56 20.00
C ASN A 266 14.41 8.68 19.12
N SER A 267 14.71 9.91 19.41
CA SER A 267 14.45 11.08 18.53
C SER A 267 15.30 11.10 17.24
N ASN A 268 16.21 10.13 17.07
CA ASN A 268 16.99 9.89 15.84
C ASN A 268 16.69 8.53 15.18
N ALA A 269 15.70 7.79 15.66
CA ALA A 269 15.30 6.57 15.01
C ALA A 269 14.22 6.88 13.99
N GLY A 270 14.62 7.34 12.82
CA GLY A 270 13.95 6.99 11.61
C GLY A 270 13.64 5.49 11.65
N PHE A 271 12.49 5.11 11.16
CA PHE A 271 12.01 3.74 11.04
C PHE A 271 13.18 2.75 10.91
N ARG A 272 13.43 1.90 11.93
CA ARG A 272 14.46 0.87 11.81
C ARG A 272 13.93 -0.23 10.91
N PRO A 273 14.59 -0.53 9.78
CA PRO A 273 14.22 -1.67 8.95
C PRO A 273 14.26 -2.96 9.78
N PHE A 274 13.27 -3.80 9.63
CA PHE A 274 13.31 -5.16 10.15
C PHE A 274 14.48 -5.90 9.51
N THR A 275 15.51 -6.22 10.29
CA THR A 275 16.53 -7.16 9.89
C THR A 275 16.02 -8.56 10.21
N PRO A 276 15.80 -9.44 9.22
CA PRO A 276 15.44 -10.83 9.49
C PRO A 276 16.52 -11.45 10.41
N PRO A 277 16.16 -12.27 11.39
CA PRO A 277 17.16 -12.98 12.17
C PRO A 277 17.99 -13.83 11.22
N SER A 278 19.29 -13.50 11.12
CA SER A 278 20.25 -14.36 10.45
C SER A 278 20.19 -15.71 11.13
N LYS A 279 20.10 -16.78 10.35
CA LYS A 279 20.26 -18.14 10.84
C LYS A 279 21.68 -18.22 11.45
N SER A 280 21.80 -18.03 12.75
CA SER A 280 23.00 -18.43 13.46
C SER A 280 23.00 -19.95 13.52
N GLY A 281 23.60 -20.57 12.49
CA GLY A 281 24.05 -21.92 12.56
C GLY A 281 25.42 -21.91 13.24
N GLY A 282 25.60 -22.76 14.23
CA GLY A 282 26.95 -23.16 14.68
C GLY A 282 27.40 -22.52 15.96
N SER A 283 27.07 -23.17 17.05
CA SER A 283 27.78 -23.14 18.32
C SER A 283 29.28 -23.51 18.09
N SER A 284 30.17 -22.55 18.13
CA SER A 284 31.61 -22.84 18.23
C SER A 284 31.95 -23.12 19.67
N VAL A 285 32.11 -24.39 19.98
CA VAL A 285 32.73 -24.83 21.21
C VAL A 285 34.24 -24.52 21.14
N ASN A 286 34.70 -23.63 22.00
CA ASN A 286 36.11 -23.40 22.25
C ASN A 286 36.73 -24.66 22.88
N THR A 287 37.56 -25.33 22.13
CA THR A 287 38.46 -26.35 22.70
C THR A 287 39.91 -25.89 22.59
N THR A 288 40.50 -25.71 23.73
CA THR A 288 41.91 -25.43 24.00
C THR A 288 42.83 -26.49 23.37
N HIS A 289 43.93 -26.03 22.80
CA HIS A 289 45.00 -26.83 22.26
C HIS A 289 45.67 -27.73 23.33
N ALA A 290 45.84 -29.02 23.00
CA ALA A 290 46.91 -29.83 23.51
C ALA A 290 47.50 -30.67 22.36
N ASN A 291 48.80 -30.53 22.19
CA ASN A 291 49.68 -31.24 21.27
C ASN A 291 49.70 -32.75 21.52
N GLY A 292 49.77 -33.55 20.47
CA GLY A 292 50.08 -34.99 20.60
C GLY A 292 49.98 -35.76 19.29
N SER A 293 51.09 -35.88 18.59
CA SER A 293 51.63 -36.99 17.76
C SER A 293 50.72 -37.94 16.99
N ARG A 294 50.98 -37.99 15.68
CA ARG A 294 50.61 -39.07 14.75
C ARG A 294 51.13 -40.44 15.19
N PRO A 295 50.51 -41.57 14.78
CA PRO A 295 51.00 -42.25 13.57
C PRO A 295 49.93 -42.79 12.60
N ASN A 296 50.43 -43.12 11.42
CA ASN A 296 49.87 -43.79 10.25
C ASN A 296 49.04 -45.05 10.58
N GLU A 297 48.02 -45.35 9.78
CA GLU A 297 48.02 -46.51 8.89
C GLU A 297 46.62 -46.77 8.27
N ALA A 298 46.66 -47.13 6.99
CA ALA A 298 45.91 -48.12 6.25
C ALA A 298 44.47 -47.82 5.77
N HIS A 299 44.40 -47.63 4.46
CA HIS A 299 43.24 -47.98 3.65
C HIS A 299 42.97 -49.48 3.62
N PRO A 300 41.71 -49.92 3.50
CA PRO A 300 41.38 -50.75 2.34
C PRO A 300 40.04 -50.40 1.66
N ASN A 301 40.13 -50.42 0.33
CA ASN A 301 39.23 -50.93 -0.70
C ASN A 301 37.70 -51.02 -0.50
N GLN A 302 37.04 -50.34 -1.45
CA GLN A 302 35.99 -50.80 -2.39
C GLN A 302 34.88 -51.72 -1.86
N ALA A 303 33.65 -51.24 -2.00
CA ALA A 303 32.55 -52.02 -2.54
C ALA A 303 31.45 -51.08 -3.17
N ARG A 304 31.24 -51.22 -4.46
CA ARG A 304 30.13 -50.72 -5.22
C ARG A 304 28.85 -51.46 -4.81
N PRO A 305 27.72 -50.85 -4.56
CA PRO A 305 26.45 -51.58 -4.54
C PRO A 305 25.87 -51.69 -5.94
N ALA A 306 25.32 -52.87 -6.21
CA ALA A 306 24.71 -53.33 -7.44
C ALA A 306 23.39 -52.63 -7.78
N GLU A 307 23.16 -52.52 -9.10
CA GLU A 307 21.88 -52.20 -9.73
C GLU A 307 20.82 -53.22 -9.34
N ILE A 308 19.68 -52.76 -8.84
CA ILE A 308 18.47 -53.58 -8.68
C ILE A 308 17.49 -53.14 -9.77
N HIS A 309 17.27 -53.99 -10.77
CA HIS A 309 16.14 -53.93 -11.69
C HIS A 309 14.83 -54.24 -10.96
N PRO A 310 13.77 -53.49 -11.16
CA PRO A 310 12.42 -53.89 -10.72
C PRO A 310 11.76 -54.71 -11.86
N GLN A 311 11.57 -56.00 -11.62
CA GLN A 311 10.58 -56.80 -12.34
C GLN A 311 9.26 -56.79 -11.54
N ASN A 312 8.15 -56.80 -12.31
CA ASN A 312 6.75 -56.99 -11.99
C ASN A 312 5.87 -55.77 -11.89
N GLN A 313 5.40 -55.36 -13.06
CA GLN A 313 4.12 -54.64 -13.20
C GLN A 313 3.00 -55.65 -13.46
N PRO A 314 1.85 -55.54 -12.80
CA PRO A 314 0.66 -56.29 -13.21
C PRO A 314 0.04 -55.61 -14.44
N LYS A 315 -0.29 -56.47 -15.41
CA LYS A 315 -0.92 -56.17 -16.69
C LYS A 315 -2.33 -55.64 -16.47
N VAL A 316 -2.56 -54.35 -16.71
CA VAL A 316 -3.91 -53.79 -16.77
C VAL A 316 -4.49 -54.03 -18.14
N THR A 317 -5.53 -54.85 -18.20
CA THR A 317 -6.35 -55.11 -19.40
C THR A 317 -7.15 -53.83 -19.71
N HIS A 318 -6.92 -53.30 -20.91
CA HIS A 318 -7.74 -52.25 -21.51
C HIS A 318 -9.12 -52.79 -21.89
N SER A 319 -10.18 -52.39 -21.19
CA SER A 319 -11.55 -52.55 -21.65
C SER A 319 -11.87 -51.44 -22.65
N ALA A 320 -12.43 -51.83 -23.80
CA ALA A 320 -12.83 -50.94 -24.87
C ALA A 320 -13.90 -49.93 -24.45
N PRO A 321 -13.92 -48.71 -25.04
CA PRO A 321 -14.91 -47.68 -24.71
C PRO A 321 -16.30 -48.09 -25.27
N PRO A 322 -17.39 -47.75 -24.55
CA PRO A 322 -18.74 -48.05 -24.98
C PRO A 322 -19.14 -47.23 -26.20
N THR A 323 -19.79 -47.88 -27.13
CA THR A 323 -20.36 -47.40 -28.38
C THR A 323 -21.32 -46.23 -28.13
N ARG A 324 -21.09 -45.13 -28.81
CA ARG A 324 -21.88 -43.92 -28.86
C ARG A 324 -23.26 -44.23 -29.46
N GLN A 325 -24.29 -44.29 -28.62
CA GLN A 325 -25.68 -44.26 -29.06
C GLN A 325 -26.06 -42.86 -29.52
N SER A 326 -26.53 -42.78 -30.78
CA SER A 326 -27.01 -41.56 -31.39
C SER A 326 -28.29 -41.08 -30.76
N ALA A 327 -28.28 -39.88 -30.13
CA ALA A 327 -29.49 -39.20 -29.70
C ALA A 327 -30.17 -38.49 -30.89
N PRO A 328 -31.52 -38.39 -30.91
CA PRO A 328 -32.25 -37.78 -32.02
C PRO A 328 -32.02 -36.27 -32.06
N ARG A 329 -31.78 -35.73 -33.25
CA ARG A 329 -31.76 -34.29 -33.52
C ARG A 329 -33.12 -33.69 -33.27
N GLN A 330 -33.26 -32.90 -32.22
CA GLN A 330 -34.34 -31.90 -32.10
C GLN A 330 -33.83 -30.57 -32.66
N ASN A 331 -34.29 -30.27 -33.87
CA ASN A 331 -34.24 -28.93 -34.46
C ASN A 331 -35.32 -28.06 -33.76
N SER A 332 -34.91 -27.24 -32.81
CA SER A 332 -35.70 -26.12 -32.34
C SER A 332 -34.79 -24.92 -32.10
N ARG A 333 -34.74 -24.05 -33.08
CA ARG A 333 -34.12 -22.75 -33.05
C ARG A 333 -34.87 -21.92 -32.01
N PRO A 334 -34.24 -21.31 -31.00
CA PRO A 334 -34.93 -20.39 -30.11
C PRO A 334 -35.40 -19.15 -30.89
N PRO A 335 -36.56 -18.59 -30.56
CA PRO A 335 -37.03 -17.36 -31.21
C PRO A 335 -36.11 -16.19 -30.87
N SER A 336 -35.82 -15.39 -31.91
CA SER A 336 -35.04 -14.15 -31.75
C SER A 336 -35.80 -13.16 -30.85
N PRO A 337 -35.08 -12.44 -29.97
CA PRO A 337 -35.73 -11.43 -29.16
C PRO A 337 -36.25 -10.27 -30.03
N PRO A 338 -37.30 -9.57 -29.61
CA PRO A 338 -37.87 -8.46 -30.36
C PRO A 338 -36.84 -7.36 -30.56
N ARG A 339 -36.70 -6.91 -31.79
CA ARG A 339 -35.92 -5.74 -32.19
C ARG A 339 -36.47 -4.52 -31.48
N GLN A 340 -35.78 -4.03 -30.45
CA GLN A 340 -36.06 -2.70 -29.92
C GLN A 340 -35.68 -1.67 -30.98
N SER A 341 -36.65 -0.89 -31.40
CA SER A 341 -36.47 0.23 -32.30
C SER A 341 -35.56 1.27 -31.63
N ALA A 342 -34.47 1.62 -32.27
CA ALA A 342 -33.60 2.69 -31.84
C ALA A 342 -34.37 4.02 -31.79
N PRO A 343 -34.13 4.87 -30.79
CA PRO A 343 -34.73 6.20 -30.76
C PRO A 343 -34.25 7.00 -31.99
N ARG A 344 -35.17 7.57 -32.73
CA ARG A 344 -34.90 8.52 -33.82
C ARG A 344 -34.10 9.69 -33.22
N GLN A 345 -32.86 9.86 -33.64
CA GLN A 345 -32.15 11.10 -33.43
C GLN A 345 -32.79 12.22 -34.19
N ASN A 346 -33.29 13.24 -33.50
CA ASN A 346 -33.70 14.48 -34.10
C ASN A 346 -32.47 15.18 -34.72
N PRO A 347 -32.60 15.76 -35.93
CA PRO A 347 -31.52 16.54 -36.52
C PRO A 347 -31.22 17.78 -35.67
N PRO A 348 -29.98 18.28 -35.67
CA PRO A 348 -29.59 19.44 -34.89
C PRO A 348 -30.41 20.66 -35.29
N ARG A 349 -31.05 21.34 -34.34
CA ARG A 349 -31.67 22.65 -34.56
C ARG A 349 -30.57 23.61 -34.98
N GLN A 350 -30.70 24.16 -36.20
CA GLN A 350 -29.90 25.30 -36.64
C GLN A 350 -30.31 26.50 -35.79
N ASN A 351 -29.35 27.07 -35.08
CA ASN A 351 -29.52 28.35 -34.40
C ASN A 351 -29.68 29.47 -35.44
N PRO A 352 -30.65 30.40 -35.25
CA PRO A 352 -30.75 31.58 -36.12
C PRO A 352 -29.52 32.48 -35.96
N PRO A 353 -29.17 33.27 -37.00
CA PRO A 353 -28.01 34.15 -36.99
C PRO A 353 -28.11 35.18 -35.86
N ARG A 354 -27.07 35.30 -35.09
CA ARG A 354 -26.89 36.32 -34.04
C ARG A 354 -26.92 37.69 -34.70
N GLN A 355 -27.93 38.49 -34.40
CA GLN A 355 -27.97 39.92 -34.74
C GLN A 355 -26.83 40.62 -33.99
N SER A 356 -26.02 41.34 -34.75
CA SER A 356 -24.90 42.16 -34.25
C SER A 356 -25.46 43.30 -33.40
N ALA A 357 -25.03 43.37 -32.14
CA ALA A 357 -25.33 44.50 -31.27
C ALA A 357 -24.61 45.79 -31.79
N PRO A 358 -25.24 46.99 -31.67
CA PRO A 358 -24.61 48.26 -32.09
C PRO A 358 -23.37 48.55 -31.27
N ARG A 359 -22.31 48.89 -31.96
CA ARG A 359 -21.02 49.40 -31.39
C ARG A 359 -21.31 50.69 -30.62
N GLN A 360 -21.21 50.70 -29.32
CA GLN A 360 -21.14 51.93 -28.54
C GLN A 360 -19.78 52.58 -28.77
N SER A 361 -19.82 53.83 -29.22
CA SER A 361 -18.68 54.71 -29.45
C SER A 361 -18.02 55.07 -28.10
N ALA A 362 -16.72 54.89 -27.97
CA ALA A 362 -15.95 55.29 -26.81
C ALA A 362 -15.93 56.84 -26.69
N PRO A 363 -15.95 57.43 -25.49
CA PRO A 363 -15.82 58.86 -25.27
C PRO A 363 -14.44 59.33 -25.67
N ARG A 364 -14.40 60.40 -26.48
CA ARG A 364 -13.18 61.15 -26.86
C ARG A 364 -12.58 61.81 -25.63
N GLN A 365 -11.33 61.45 -25.27
CA GLN A 365 -10.55 62.16 -24.28
C GLN A 365 -10.10 63.51 -24.84
N SER A 366 -10.38 64.59 -24.10
CA SER A 366 -9.93 65.94 -24.35
C SER A 366 -8.42 66.08 -24.02
N PRO A 367 -7.62 66.88 -24.75
CA PRO A 367 -6.21 67.07 -24.48
C PRO A 367 -5.98 67.90 -23.18
N PRO A 368 -4.84 67.69 -22.47
CA PRO A 368 -4.56 68.42 -21.24
C PRO A 368 -4.22 69.88 -21.53
N LYS A 369 -4.82 70.77 -20.77
CA LYS A 369 -4.49 72.24 -20.73
C LYS A 369 -3.08 72.42 -20.13
N GLY A 370 -2.26 73.16 -20.89
CA GLY A 370 -0.93 73.55 -20.47
C GLY A 370 -0.96 74.47 -19.22
N GLU A 371 -0.06 74.22 -18.31
CA GLU A 371 0.28 75.12 -17.20
C GLU A 371 1.09 76.33 -17.67
N PRO A 372 0.87 77.50 -17.11
CA PRO A 372 1.69 78.68 -17.43
C PRO A 372 3.00 78.68 -16.62
N HIS A 373 4.12 78.82 -17.33
CA HIS A 373 5.40 79.23 -16.76
C HIS A 373 5.27 80.55 -15.97
N LYS A 374 5.62 80.53 -14.67
CA LYS A 374 6.10 81.74 -13.98
C LYS A 374 7.59 81.55 -13.67
N GLY A 375 8.36 82.41 -14.31
CA GLY A 375 9.73 82.67 -13.92
C GLY A 375 9.81 83.58 -12.67
N ILE A 376 10.77 83.35 -11.89
CA ILE A 376 11.86 84.20 -11.38
C ILE A 376 12.78 83.23 -10.63
#